data_f1296c747cbf604935bcd7e31620911b
#
_entry.id   f1296c747cbf604935bcd7e31620911b
#
_cell.length_a   1.000
_cell.length_b   1.000
_cell.length_c   1.000
_cell.angle_alpha   90.00
_cell.angle_beta   90.00
_cell.angle_gamma   90.00
#
_symmetry.space_group_name_H-M   'P 1'
#
loop_
_entity.id
_entity.type
_entity.pdbx_description
1 polymer ?
#
loop_
_entity_poly.entity_id
_entity_poly.type
_entity_poly.pdbx_seq_one_letter_code
_entity_poly.pdbx_strand_id
1 'polypeptide(L)'
;MASRLAVFVFGDDPISQAGVAAQLRGRPEVLVVDEEHRADVAVVVAETLTGDVTQTIRRLKRSAVKPVVLVITNVDDRCLLEALELGTAGLLRRREATPEALAVALANATRGEGTLAPDLLGSLMRQVGRLQREVLAPRGVDPTGFSDREVKVLRLLAEGLDTDEIAERLCYSQRTIKNVIHQVTTRMCLRNRSHAVAYAMKFGVI
;
A
#
# COMPACT_ATOMS: atom_id res chain seq x y z
N MET A 1 37.93 -3.15 -9.07
CA MET A 1 36.98 -3.72 -10.06
C MET A 1 35.62 -3.73 -9.40
N ALA A 2 34.62 -3.09 -9.99
CA ALA A 2 33.27 -3.13 -9.44
C ALA A 2 32.77 -4.59 -9.51
N SER A 3 32.32 -5.13 -8.37
CA SER A 3 31.74 -6.47 -8.31
C SER A 3 30.48 -6.50 -9.18
N ARG A 4 30.38 -7.46 -10.08
CA ARG A 4 29.17 -7.67 -10.90
C ARG A 4 28.04 -8.15 -10.00
N LEU A 5 26.86 -7.65 -10.20
CA LEU A 5 25.66 -8.03 -9.44
C LEU A 5 25.20 -9.42 -9.86
N ALA A 6 25.25 -10.40 -8.96
CA ALA A 6 24.80 -11.76 -9.23
C ALA A 6 23.27 -11.84 -9.18
N VAL A 7 22.65 -12.26 -10.30
CA VAL A 7 21.20 -12.25 -10.49
C VAL A 7 20.70 -13.66 -10.82
N PHE A 8 19.77 -14.15 -10.03
CA PHE A 8 19.01 -15.36 -10.32
C PHE A 8 17.72 -15.00 -11.05
N VAL A 9 17.39 -15.69 -12.13
CA VAL A 9 16.18 -15.46 -12.92
C VAL A 9 15.28 -16.68 -12.84
N PHE A 10 14.06 -16.46 -12.37
CA PHE A 10 12.97 -17.43 -12.38
C PHE A 10 11.85 -16.93 -13.31
N GLY A 11 11.36 -17.81 -14.18
CA GLY A 11 10.17 -17.56 -15.00
C GLY A 11 9.12 -18.65 -14.79
N ASP A 12 7.86 -18.28 -14.82
CA ASP A 12 6.72 -19.20 -14.81
C ASP A 12 6.66 -20.05 -16.11
N ASP A 13 7.32 -19.56 -17.16
CA ASP A 13 7.56 -20.30 -18.41
C ASP A 13 9.03 -20.18 -18.86
N PRO A 14 9.55 -21.21 -19.57
CA PRO A 14 10.96 -21.23 -20.02
C PRO A 14 11.33 -20.10 -21.00
N ILE A 15 10.39 -19.64 -21.83
CA ILE A 15 10.64 -18.57 -22.83
C ILE A 15 10.85 -17.24 -22.12
N SER A 16 9.99 -16.92 -21.17
CA SER A 16 10.09 -15.72 -20.35
C SER A 16 11.38 -15.70 -19.53
N GLN A 17 11.72 -16.81 -18.91
CA GLN A 17 12.96 -16.96 -18.15
C GLN A 17 14.19 -16.75 -19.05
N ALA A 18 14.25 -17.43 -20.19
CA ALA A 18 15.36 -17.31 -21.14
C ALA A 18 15.47 -15.90 -21.71
N GLY A 19 14.34 -15.26 -22.02
CA GLY A 19 14.29 -13.90 -22.56
C GLY A 19 14.87 -12.87 -21.59
N VAL A 20 14.45 -12.89 -20.32
CA VAL A 20 14.99 -11.97 -19.30
C VAL A 20 16.45 -12.28 -18.99
N ALA A 21 16.83 -13.56 -18.89
CA ALA A 21 18.23 -13.95 -18.70
C ALA A 21 19.13 -13.46 -19.86
N ALA A 22 18.67 -13.54 -21.12
CA ALA A 22 19.39 -13.03 -22.27
C ALA A 22 19.58 -11.51 -22.23
N GLN A 23 18.53 -10.76 -21.87
CA GLN A 23 18.62 -9.31 -21.70
C GLN A 23 19.63 -8.90 -20.63
N LEU A 24 19.64 -9.59 -19.49
CA LEU A 24 20.55 -9.31 -18.38
C LEU A 24 22.00 -9.72 -18.69
N ARG A 25 22.24 -10.80 -19.45
CA ARG A 25 23.60 -11.20 -19.88
C ARG A 25 24.27 -10.16 -20.79
N GLY A 26 23.49 -9.34 -21.48
CA GLY A 26 23.97 -8.20 -22.26
C GLY A 26 24.51 -7.04 -21.43
N ARG A 27 24.34 -7.06 -20.11
CA ARG A 27 24.72 -5.95 -19.20
C ARG A 27 26.04 -6.27 -18.51
N PRO A 28 27.08 -5.43 -18.66
CA PRO A 28 28.42 -5.69 -18.08
C PRO A 28 28.41 -5.68 -16.55
N GLU A 29 27.49 -4.95 -15.91
CA GLU A 29 27.33 -4.85 -14.47
C GLU A 29 26.61 -6.04 -13.85
N VAL A 30 25.99 -6.93 -14.65
CA VAL A 30 25.20 -8.09 -14.19
C VAL A 30 25.91 -9.40 -14.46
N LEU A 31 25.78 -10.35 -13.56
CA LEU A 31 26.15 -11.75 -13.71
C LEU A 31 24.93 -12.64 -13.47
N VAL A 32 24.37 -13.21 -14.51
CA VAL A 32 23.28 -14.19 -14.36
C VAL A 32 23.85 -15.51 -13.84
N VAL A 33 23.26 -15.98 -12.72
CA VAL A 33 23.64 -17.23 -12.06
C VAL A 33 22.51 -18.24 -12.12
N ASP A 34 22.86 -19.53 -12.22
CA ASP A 34 21.86 -20.61 -12.32
C ASP A 34 21.39 -21.09 -10.94
N GLU A 35 22.17 -20.81 -9.89
CA GLU A 35 21.90 -21.25 -8.53
C GLU A 35 21.40 -20.10 -7.66
N GLU A 36 20.22 -20.25 -7.06
CA GLU A 36 19.59 -19.17 -6.26
C GLU A 36 20.47 -18.73 -5.08
N HIS A 37 21.23 -19.63 -4.45
CA HIS A 37 22.06 -19.30 -3.31
C HIS A 37 23.27 -18.41 -3.63
N ARG A 38 23.69 -18.36 -4.90
CA ARG A 38 24.78 -17.51 -5.39
C ARG A 38 24.35 -16.11 -5.81
N ALA A 39 23.05 -15.86 -5.86
CA ALA A 39 22.57 -14.56 -6.32
C ALA A 39 22.57 -13.54 -5.19
N ASP A 40 22.76 -12.27 -5.50
CA ASP A 40 22.57 -11.13 -4.62
C ASP A 40 21.10 -10.65 -4.64
N VAL A 41 20.43 -10.88 -5.78
CA VAL A 41 19.04 -10.47 -6.03
C VAL A 41 18.39 -11.47 -7.00
N ALA A 42 17.07 -11.63 -6.88
CA ALA A 42 16.32 -12.48 -7.80
C ALA A 42 15.34 -11.65 -8.65
N VAL A 43 15.17 -12.07 -9.92
CA VAL A 43 14.07 -11.63 -10.79
C VAL A 43 13.09 -12.77 -10.92
N VAL A 44 11.83 -12.48 -10.67
CA VAL A 44 10.71 -13.39 -10.92
C VAL A 44 9.87 -12.83 -12.05
N VAL A 45 9.72 -13.59 -13.13
CA VAL A 45 8.95 -13.20 -14.32
C VAL A 45 7.72 -14.07 -14.42
N ALA A 46 6.55 -13.46 -14.51
CA ALA A 46 5.30 -14.18 -14.62
C ALA A 46 4.24 -13.39 -15.43
N GLU A 47 3.24 -14.07 -15.92
CA GLU A 47 2.08 -13.40 -16.52
C GLU A 47 1.19 -12.79 -15.43
N THR A 48 0.92 -13.54 -14.37
CA THR A 48 0.11 -13.15 -13.22
C THR A 48 0.71 -13.71 -11.91
N LEU A 49 0.33 -13.15 -10.76
CA LEU A 49 0.68 -13.72 -9.46
C LEU A 49 -0.20 -14.93 -9.13
N THR A 50 0.25 -16.12 -9.57
CA THR A 50 -0.38 -17.39 -9.19
C THR A 50 0.14 -17.89 -7.84
N GLY A 51 -0.52 -18.93 -7.28
CA GLY A 51 -0.06 -19.56 -6.04
C GLY A 51 1.37 -20.09 -6.13
N ASP A 52 1.77 -20.66 -7.27
CA ASP A 52 3.12 -21.20 -7.51
C ASP A 52 4.18 -20.10 -7.55
N VAL A 53 3.88 -18.98 -8.23
CA VAL A 53 4.75 -17.80 -8.27
C VAL A 53 4.92 -17.20 -6.87
N THR A 54 3.82 -17.05 -6.14
CA THR A 54 3.80 -16.57 -4.75
C THR A 54 4.65 -17.47 -3.84
N GLN A 55 4.50 -18.78 -3.97
CA GLN A 55 5.29 -19.76 -3.20
C GLN A 55 6.78 -19.67 -3.55
N THR A 56 7.12 -19.49 -4.82
CA THR A 56 8.50 -19.30 -5.28
C THR A 56 9.11 -18.02 -4.68
N ILE A 57 8.40 -16.89 -4.70
CA ILE A 57 8.87 -15.65 -4.07
C ILE A 57 9.11 -15.86 -2.56
N ARG A 58 8.18 -16.50 -1.87
CA ARG A 58 8.36 -16.83 -0.44
C ARG A 58 9.57 -17.72 -0.17
N ARG A 59 9.83 -18.70 -1.05
CA ARG A 59 10.99 -19.59 -0.97
C ARG A 59 12.29 -18.82 -1.15
N LEU A 60 12.40 -18.01 -2.21
CA LEU A 60 13.57 -17.17 -2.50
C LEU A 60 13.89 -16.23 -1.33
N LYS A 61 12.89 -15.66 -0.70
CA LYS A 61 13.08 -14.77 0.47
C LYS A 61 13.50 -15.51 1.74
N ARG A 62 13.10 -16.76 1.92
CA ARG A 62 13.51 -17.56 3.10
C ARG A 62 14.93 -18.08 2.98
N SER A 63 15.38 -18.46 1.77
CA SER A 63 16.66 -19.13 1.57
C SER A 63 17.87 -18.23 1.75
N ALA A 64 17.75 -16.89 1.67
CA ALA A 64 18.89 -15.99 1.91
C ALA A 64 18.52 -14.50 2.13
N VAL A 65 17.26 -14.16 2.50
CA VAL A 65 16.80 -12.76 2.67
C VAL A 65 17.14 -11.90 1.45
N LYS A 66 16.97 -12.46 0.25
CA LYS A 66 17.34 -11.76 -0.98
C LYS A 66 16.21 -10.85 -1.45
N PRO A 67 16.53 -9.65 -1.92
CA PRO A 67 15.55 -8.82 -2.58
C PRO A 67 15.04 -9.53 -3.86
N VAL A 68 13.74 -9.40 -4.11
CA VAL A 68 13.07 -9.94 -5.30
C VAL A 68 12.49 -8.79 -6.10
N VAL A 69 12.86 -8.70 -7.36
CA VAL A 69 12.23 -7.84 -8.36
C VAL A 69 11.24 -8.68 -9.17
N LEU A 70 9.99 -8.24 -9.21
CA LEU A 70 8.92 -8.92 -9.89
C LEU A 70 8.64 -8.27 -11.25
N VAL A 71 8.58 -9.06 -12.31
CA VAL A 71 8.22 -8.63 -13.66
C VAL A 71 6.92 -9.33 -14.05
N ILE A 72 5.83 -8.56 -14.21
CA ILE A 72 4.49 -9.11 -14.46
C ILE A 72 3.85 -8.45 -15.68
N THR A 73 3.11 -9.26 -16.44
CA THR A 73 2.34 -8.78 -17.60
C THR A 73 1.06 -8.10 -17.16
N ASN A 74 0.26 -8.76 -16.35
CA ASN A 74 -1.04 -8.31 -15.90
C ASN A 74 -0.98 -7.85 -14.44
N VAL A 75 -0.93 -6.53 -14.23
CA VAL A 75 -0.89 -5.92 -12.90
C VAL A 75 -2.22 -5.20 -12.66
N ASP A 76 -3.04 -5.77 -11.81
CA ASP A 76 -4.21 -5.12 -11.22
C ASP A 76 -3.94 -4.66 -9.78
N ASP A 77 -4.91 -4.02 -9.16
CA ASP A 77 -4.80 -3.52 -7.79
C ASP A 77 -4.54 -4.64 -6.75
N ARG A 78 -5.09 -5.82 -6.99
CA ARG A 78 -4.90 -6.99 -6.12
C ARG A 78 -3.47 -7.53 -6.24
N CYS A 79 -2.98 -7.68 -7.46
CA CYS A 79 -1.60 -8.09 -7.73
C CYS A 79 -0.59 -7.14 -7.07
N LEU A 80 -0.84 -5.82 -7.15
CA LEU A 80 -0.01 -4.81 -6.52
C LEU A 80 0.06 -4.97 -5.00
N LEU A 81 -1.09 -5.16 -4.34
CA LEU A 81 -1.13 -5.38 -2.88
C LEU A 81 -0.45 -6.69 -2.49
N GLU A 82 -0.69 -7.78 -3.21
CA GLU A 82 -0.08 -9.08 -2.95
C GLU A 82 1.45 -9.02 -3.12
N ALA A 83 1.96 -8.33 -4.15
CA ALA A 83 3.40 -8.10 -4.34
C ALA A 83 4.03 -7.34 -3.16
N LEU A 84 3.32 -6.34 -2.60
CA LEU A 84 3.74 -5.62 -1.41
C LEU A 84 3.73 -6.50 -0.15
N GLU A 85 2.68 -7.29 0.06
CA GLU A 85 2.59 -8.24 1.18
C GLU A 85 3.70 -9.30 1.13
N LEU A 86 4.07 -9.73 -0.07
CA LEU A 86 5.23 -10.59 -0.29
C LEU A 86 6.56 -9.88 -0.02
N GLY A 87 6.54 -8.55 0.12
CA GLY A 87 7.73 -7.72 0.37
C GLY A 87 8.70 -7.75 -0.81
N THR A 88 8.21 -7.72 -2.05
CA THR A 88 9.06 -7.57 -3.23
C THR A 88 9.75 -6.21 -3.21
N ALA A 89 11.01 -6.16 -3.64
CA ALA A 89 11.79 -4.93 -3.67
C ALA A 89 11.50 -4.07 -4.91
N GLY A 90 10.89 -4.66 -5.94
CA GLY A 90 10.49 -3.94 -7.14
C GLY A 90 9.37 -4.65 -7.89
N LEU A 91 8.58 -3.88 -8.61
CA LEU A 91 7.52 -4.37 -9.50
C LEU A 91 7.58 -3.60 -10.81
N LEU A 92 7.86 -4.31 -11.89
CA LEU A 92 7.89 -3.79 -13.25
C LEU A 92 6.82 -4.47 -14.10
N ARG A 93 6.22 -3.70 -14.99
CA ARG A 93 5.41 -4.30 -16.05
C ARG A 93 6.32 -4.91 -17.11
N ARG A 94 5.93 -6.06 -17.66
CA ARG A 94 6.73 -6.75 -18.69
C ARG A 94 7.11 -5.86 -19.87
N ARG A 95 6.19 -4.99 -20.32
CA ARG A 95 6.43 -4.04 -21.42
C ARG A 95 7.46 -2.95 -21.09
N GLU A 96 7.73 -2.72 -19.82
CA GLU A 96 8.64 -1.70 -19.28
C GLU A 96 9.97 -2.32 -18.82
N ALA A 97 10.07 -3.65 -18.80
CA ALA A 97 11.23 -4.40 -18.34
C ALA A 97 12.31 -4.44 -19.43
N THR A 98 12.83 -3.26 -19.82
CA THR A 98 14.00 -3.16 -20.69
C THR A 98 15.27 -3.58 -19.94
N PRO A 99 16.37 -3.94 -20.63
CA PRO A 99 17.64 -4.29 -19.97
C PRO A 99 18.11 -3.21 -18.98
N GLU A 100 17.94 -1.93 -19.33
CA GLU A 100 18.28 -0.78 -18.50
C GLU A 100 17.39 -0.68 -17.27
N ALA A 101 16.07 -0.77 -17.44
CA ALA A 101 15.11 -0.70 -16.35
C ALA A 101 15.30 -1.85 -15.36
N LEU A 102 15.56 -3.06 -15.86
CA LEU A 102 15.89 -4.22 -15.05
C LEU A 102 17.18 -4.00 -14.24
N ALA A 103 18.27 -3.56 -14.88
CA ALA A 103 19.54 -3.32 -14.19
C ALA A 103 19.39 -2.27 -13.08
N VAL A 104 18.65 -1.17 -13.34
CA VAL A 104 18.36 -0.13 -12.33
C VAL A 104 17.54 -0.71 -11.18
N ALA A 105 16.46 -1.45 -11.47
CA ALA A 105 15.59 -2.02 -10.44
C ALA A 105 16.35 -3.03 -9.56
N LEU A 106 17.23 -3.83 -10.15
CA LEU A 106 18.05 -4.79 -9.43
C LEU A 106 19.08 -4.10 -8.52
N ALA A 107 19.75 -3.07 -9.04
CA ALA A 107 20.70 -2.28 -8.26
C ALA A 107 20.01 -1.54 -7.10
N ASN A 108 18.82 -0.97 -7.32
CA ASN A 108 18.02 -0.35 -6.26
C ASN A 108 17.62 -1.37 -5.19
N ALA A 109 17.16 -2.54 -5.62
CA ALA A 109 16.75 -3.62 -4.73
C ALA A 109 17.85 -4.04 -3.75
N THR A 110 19.10 -4.15 -4.21
CA THR A 110 20.26 -4.50 -3.36
C THR A 110 20.66 -3.41 -2.38
N ARG A 111 20.27 -2.15 -2.64
CA ARG A 111 20.45 -1.03 -1.69
C ARG A 111 19.27 -0.87 -0.73
N GLY A 112 18.25 -1.73 -0.83
CA GLY A 112 17.02 -1.60 -0.05
C GLY A 112 16.07 -0.52 -0.57
N GLU A 113 16.29 -0.03 -1.79
CA GLU A 113 15.45 0.96 -2.45
C GLU A 113 14.36 0.26 -3.28
N GLY A 114 13.10 0.73 -3.16
CA GLY A 114 11.99 0.20 -3.94
C GLY A 114 11.98 0.73 -5.37
N THR A 115 11.57 -0.12 -6.33
CA THR A 115 11.32 0.32 -7.71
C THR A 115 9.89 -0.02 -8.11
N LEU A 116 9.13 1.02 -8.46
CA LEU A 116 7.74 0.88 -8.92
C LEU A 116 7.49 1.83 -10.10
N ALA A 117 6.78 1.35 -11.12
CA ALA A 117 6.39 2.21 -12.22
C ALA A 117 5.49 3.36 -11.74
N PRO A 118 5.57 4.57 -12.33
CA PRO A 118 4.84 5.76 -11.86
C PRO A 118 3.30 5.57 -11.79
N ASP A 119 2.72 4.84 -12.73
CA ASP A 119 1.29 4.53 -12.75
C ASP A 119 0.89 3.56 -11.62
N LEU A 120 1.76 2.59 -11.30
CA LEU A 120 1.57 1.67 -10.19
C LEU A 120 1.74 2.38 -8.84
N LEU A 121 2.63 3.37 -8.75
CA LEU A 121 2.77 4.20 -7.56
C LEU A 121 1.48 4.99 -7.29
N GLY A 122 0.86 5.57 -8.33
CA GLY A 122 -0.42 6.23 -8.22
C GLY A 122 -1.55 5.29 -7.76
N SER A 123 -1.56 4.04 -8.27
CA SER A 123 -2.50 3.00 -7.79
C SER A 123 -2.26 2.65 -6.33
N LEU A 124 -1.01 2.48 -5.92
CA LEU A 124 -0.64 2.21 -4.53
C LEU A 124 -1.11 3.32 -3.58
N MET A 125 -0.86 4.58 -3.93
CA MET A 125 -1.32 5.72 -3.11
C MET A 125 -2.84 5.75 -2.96
N ARG A 126 -3.59 5.45 -4.02
CA ARG A 126 -5.06 5.32 -3.96
C ARG A 126 -5.49 4.16 -3.05
N GLN A 127 -4.81 3.01 -3.13
CA GLN A 127 -5.09 1.83 -2.30
C GLN A 127 -4.82 2.09 -0.82
N VAL A 128 -3.66 2.68 -0.50
CA VAL A 128 -3.32 3.07 0.88
C VAL A 128 -4.35 4.05 1.42
N GLY A 129 -4.75 5.07 0.63
CA GLY A 129 -5.80 6.01 1.01
C GLY A 129 -7.17 5.35 1.20
N ARG A 130 -7.47 4.28 0.44
CA ARG A 130 -8.69 3.49 0.59
C ARG A 130 -8.63 2.61 1.84
N LEU A 131 -7.54 1.89 2.06
CA LEU A 131 -7.33 1.07 3.26
C LEU A 131 -7.38 1.92 4.54
N GLN A 132 -6.76 3.09 4.53
CA GLN A 132 -6.86 4.03 5.66
C GLN A 132 -8.31 4.43 5.92
N ARG A 133 -9.09 4.72 4.88
CA ARG A 133 -10.52 5.01 5.01
C ARG A 133 -11.32 3.79 5.48
N GLU A 134 -11.08 2.61 4.92
CA GLU A 134 -11.82 1.39 5.25
C GLU A 134 -11.44 0.81 6.64
N VAL A 135 -10.18 0.90 7.05
CA VAL A 135 -9.72 0.47 8.38
C VAL A 135 -10.10 1.48 9.46
N LEU A 136 -10.13 2.77 9.12
CA LEU A 136 -10.59 3.82 10.03
C LEU A 136 -12.11 4.03 9.97
N ALA A 137 -12.77 3.71 8.85
CA ALA A 137 -14.22 3.81 8.65
C ALA A 137 -15.08 2.86 9.50
N PRO A 138 -14.66 1.64 9.94
CA PRO A 138 -15.44 0.90 10.94
C PRO A 138 -15.61 1.64 12.26
N ARG A 139 -14.82 2.70 12.47
CA ARG A 139 -15.02 3.66 13.55
C ARG A 139 -15.61 5.00 13.06
N GLY A 140 -15.90 5.13 11.75
CA GLY A 140 -16.45 6.35 11.15
C GLY A 140 -15.65 7.62 11.49
N VAL A 141 -14.32 7.52 11.53
CA VAL A 141 -13.46 8.64 11.91
C VAL A 141 -12.78 9.18 10.64
N ASP A 142 -13.16 10.39 10.24
CA ASP A 142 -12.49 11.21 9.22
C ASP A 142 -11.01 11.47 9.63
N PRO A 143 -10.08 11.84 8.71
CA PRO A 143 -8.73 12.33 9.02
C PRO A 143 -8.69 13.43 10.10
N THR A 144 -9.79 14.10 10.31
CA THR A 144 -10.00 15.07 11.40
C THR A 144 -10.29 14.42 12.75
N GLY A 145 -10.41 13.10 12.83
CA GLY A 145 -10.72 12.36 14.06
C GLY A 145 -12.19 12.27 14.41
N PHE A 146 -13.11 12.73 13.53
CA PHE A 146 -14.56 12.69 13.74
C PHE A 146 -15.25 11.72 12.78
N SER A 147 -16.28 11.04 13.24
CA SER A 147 -17.16 10.23 12.37
C SER A 147 -18.19 11.11 11.68
N ASP A 148 -18.72 10.67 10.53
CA ASP A 148 -19.82 11.34 9.82
C ASP A 148 -21.01 11.65 10.74
N ARG A 149 -21.28 10.74 11.68
CA ARG A 149 -22.33 10.89 12.67
C ARG A 149 -21.99 11.99 13.67
N GLU A 150 -20.77 12.07 14.14
CA GLU A 150 -20.28 13.09 15.05
C GLU A 150 -20.26 14.45 14.37
N VAL A 151 -19.83 14.51 13.10
CA VAL A 151 -19.86 15.74 12.29
C VAL A 151 -21.28 16.26 12.14
N LYS A 152 -22.27 15.41 11.82
CA LYS A 152 -23.67 15.80 11.72
C LYS A 152 -24.21 16.37 13.03
N VAL A 153 -23.91 15.71 14.15
CA VAL A 153 -24.33 16.18 15.50
C VAL A 153 -23.65 17.50 15.84
N LEU A 154 -22.35 17.65 15.61
CA LEU A 154 -21.60 18.88 15.90
C LEU A 154 -22.06 20.06 15.05
N ARG A 155 -22.43 19.82 13.77
CA ARG A 155 -22.98 20.85 12.90
C ARG A 155 -24.31 21.38 13.41
N LEU A 156 -25.23 20.50 13.81
CA LEU A 156 -26.52 20.91 14.38
C LEU A 156 -26.35 21.59 15.73
N LEU A 157 -25.39 21.19 16.56
CA LEU A 157 -25.01 21.92 17.78
C LEU A 157 -24.47 23.31 17.47
N ALA A 158 -23.71 23.48 16.41
CA ALA A 158 -23.21 24.78 15.96
C ALA A 158 -24.30 25.68 15.43
N GLU A 159 -25.38 25.10 14.85
CA GLU A 159 -26.62 25.82 14.48
C GLU A 159 -27.49 26.23 15.70
N GLY A 160 -27.12 25.79 16.90
CA GLY A 160 -27.79 26.13 18.15
C GLY A 160 -28.88 25.17 18.60
N LEU A 161 -29.07 24.02 17.90
CA LEU A 161 -30.08 23.05 18.28
C LEU A 161 -29.72 22.35 19.60
N ASP A 162 -30.74 22.03 20.37
CA ASP A 162 -30.58 21.23 21.58
C ASP A 162 -30.56 19.72 21.28
N THR A 163 -30.33 18.90 22.32
CA THR A 163 -30.18 17.42 22.13
C THR A 163 -31.50 16.77 21.71
N ASP A 164 -32.66 17.37 21.99
CA ASP A 164 -33.95 16.82 21.66
C ASP A 164 -34.30 17.12 20.21
N GLU A 165 -34.07 18.34 19.79
CA GLU A 165 -34.22 18.78 18.40
C GLU A 165 -33.28 18.01 17.46
N ILE A 166 -32.02 17.78 17.89
CA ILE A 166 -31.05 16.98 17.12
C ILE A 166 -31.50 15.52 17.04
N ALA A 167 -32.02 14.96 18.12
CA ALA A 167 -32.49 13.58 18.15
C ALA A 167 -33.68 13.38 17.18
N GLU A 168 -34.63 14.30 17.15
CA GLU A 168 -35.74 14.29 16.20
C GLU A 168 -35.27 14.42 14.77
N ARG A 169 -34.38 15.38 14.47
CA ARG A 169 -33.90 15.68 13.12
C ARG A 169 -33.06 14.55 12.53
N LEU A 170 -32.32 13.81 13.34
CA LEU A 170 -31.47 12.68 12.92
C LEU A 170 -32.13 11.31 13.12
N CYS A 171 -33.39 11.26 13.59
CA CYS A 171 -34.10 10.01 13.91
C CYS A 171 -33.35 9.12 14.91
N TYR A 172 -32.78 9.73 15.97
CA TYR A 172 -32.09 9.04 17.05
C TYR A 172 -32.81 9.27 18.39
N SER A 173 -32.47 8.49 19.42
CA SER A 173 -32.87 8.79 20.79
C SER A 173 -31.99 9.90 21.40
N GLN A 174 -32.55 10.71 22.32
CA GLN A 174 -31.75 11.68 23.08
C GLN A 174 -30.52 11.08 23.74
N ARG A 175 -30.67 9.87 24.29
CA ARG A 175 -29.56 9.11 24.89
C ARG A 175 -28.45 8.85 23.89
N THR A 176 -28.80 8.57 22.65
CA THR A 176 -27.86 8.39 21.56
C THR A 176 -27.05 9.66 21.26
N ILE A 177 -27.73 10.82 21.18
CA ILE A 177 -27.07 12.11 20.93
C ILE A 177 -26.16 12.48 22.11
N LYS A 178 -26.60 12.32 23.34
CA LYS A 178 -25.79 12.56 24.56
C LYS A 178 -24.53 11.66 24.56
N ASN A 179 -24.65 10.38 24.17
CA ASN A 179 -23.53 9.47 24.07
C ASN A 179 -22.54 9.88 22.98
N VAL A 180 -23.01 10.33 21.80
CA VAL A 180 -22.15 10.85 20.74
C VAL A 180 -21.33 12.03 21.22
N ILE A 181 -21.97 13.02 21.85
CA ILE A 181 -21.29 14.21 22.38
C ILE A 181 -20.27 13.81 23.46
N HIS A 182 -20.67 12.90 24.36
CA HIS A 182 -19.77 12.41 25.42
C HIS A 182 -18.55 11.67 24.85
N GLN A 183 -18.73 10.80 23.86
CA GLN A 183 -17.62 10.08 23.21
C GLN A 183 -16.65 11.04 22.55
N VAL A 184 -17.14 12.04 21.82
CA VAL A 184 -16.31 13.09 21.21
C VAL A 184 -15.52 13.86 22.25
N THR A 185 -16.21 14.38 23.27
CA THR A 185 -15.55 15.19 24.31
C THR A 185 -14.50 14.40 25.08
N THR A 186 -14.77 13.14 25.41
CA THR A 186 -13.83 12.27 26.12
C THR A 186 -12.64 11.90 25.26
N ARG A 187 -12.87 11.46 24.01
CA ARG A 187 -11.82 11.02 23.10
C ARG A 187 -10.86 12.16 22.73
N MET A 188 -11.41 13.36 22.51
CA MET A 188 -10.64 14.54 22.12
C MET A 188 -10.17 15.38 23.31
N CYS A 189 -10.37 14.91 24.56
CA CYS A 189 -10.03 15.64 25.78
C CYS A 189 -10.64 17.05 25.83
N LEU A 190 -11.89 17.23 25.37
CA LEU A 190 -12.59 18.51 25.30
C LEU A 190 -13.42 18.74 26.56
N ARG A 191 -13.48 19.98 27.04
CA ARG A 191 -14.11 20.32 28.33
C ARG A 191 -15.62 20.15 28.33
N ASN A 192 -16.28 20.47 27.21
CA ASN A 192 -17.75 20.44 27.08
C ASN A 192 -18.16 20.48 25.61
N ARG A 193 -19.48 20.42 25.34
CA ARG A 193 -20.07 20.45 23.99
C ARG A 193 -19.68 21.70 23.18
N SER A 194 -19.62 22.86 23.82
CA SER A 194 -19.24 24.11 23.15
C SER A 194 -17.78 24.12 22.74
N HIS A 195 -16.92 23.52 23.57
CA HIS A 195 -15.51 23.32 23.20
C HIS A 195 -15.38 22.33 22.03
N ALA A 196 -16.24 21.30 21.93
CA ALA A 196 -16.27 20.37 20.81
C ALA A 196 -16.68 21.08 19.51
N VAL A 197 -17.67 21.95 19.54
CA VAL A 197 -18.06 22.76 18.38
C VAL A 197 -16.94 23.71 17.96
N ALA A 198 -16.37 24.47 18.90
CA ALA A 198 -15.26 25.38 18.60
C ALA A 198 -14.03 24.66 18.02
N TYR A 199 -13.74 23.47 18.53
CA TYR A 199 -12.66 22.63 18.00
C TYR A 199 -12.94 22.19 16.55
N ALA A 200 -14.15 21.68 16.29
CA ALA A 200 -14.57 21.24 14.97
C ALA A 200 -14.53 22.37 13.92
N MET A 201 -14.96 23.58 14.30
CA MET A 201 -14.86 24.77 13.46
C MET A 201 -13.40 25.19 13.19
N LYS A 202 -12.56 25.19 14.24
CA LYS A 202 -11.15 25.57 14.12
C LYS A 202 -10.36 24.67 13.16
N PHE A 203 -10.70 23.37 13.09
CA PHE A 203 -10.04 22.40 12.24
C PHE A 203 -10.80 22.12 10.92
N GLY A 204 -11.82 22.94 10.59
CA GLY A 204 -12.55 22.86 9.32
C GLY A 204 -13.38 21.57 9.15
N VAL A 205 -13.82 20.99 10.25
CA VAL A 205 -14.68 19.79 10.26
C VAL A 205 -16.14 20.15 9.97
N ILE A 206 -16.56 21.31 10.46
CA ILE A 206 -17.91 21.91 10.29
C ILE A 206 -17.79 23.37 9.93
#